data_fd95914f240dbe2e2157db9b998a33c5
#
_entry.id   fd95914f240dbe2e2157db9b998a33c5
#
_cell.length_a   1.000
_cell.length_b   1.000
_cell.length_c   1.000
_cell.angle_alpha   90.00
_cell.angle_beta   90.00
_cell.angle_gamma   90.00
#
_symmetry.space_group_name_H-M   'P 1'
#
loop_
_entity.id
_entity.type
_entity.pdbx_description
1 polymer ?
#
loop_
_entity_poly.entity_id
_entity_poly.type
_entity_poly.pdbx_seq_one_letter_code
_entity_poly.pdbx_strand_id
1 'polypeptide(L)'
;MRKCSLIIGLIFGLFCTLNNTLAYYNTNSNLTNNFYTKKYNLNINGNGGTFNNASITVKSNKVTLPTPTKHGYNFSGYKDNNNVTYSTNINNINDINNKNLSAQWSAITYSITYNLDGGTANTISSYTVENTITLPTPTKTGYTFLGWSGTGLNSVTKNVTISNNIGNRNYTANWSKNNYTVNYYVNGSLWTQRTAGYNDNLENLDAQSILDVYHKFHGWSGWVDKMPDHDVDLYANITESYCALITGHGQYGNATALLNVFRSAGWSGKVVESPHYPGNYQVVIDYNLTRAQAEVQKNYIAEHTNYTNYNYPYLYWVAVDCTNGIGAEWTRSVGQKNFK
;
A
#
# COMPACT_ATOMS: atom_id res chain seq x y z
N MET A 1 -64.19 19.95 -38.82
CA MET A 1 -62.78 19.42 -38.92
C MET A 1 -62.16 19.99 -40.18
N ARG A 2 -61.26 20.98 -40.07
CA ARG A 2 -60.53 21.52 -41.21
C ARG A 2 -59.25 20.79 -41.32
N LYS A 3 -58.96 20.29 -42.53
CA LYS A 3 -57.77 19.41 -42.82
C LYS A 3 -56.50 20.18 -42.71
N CYS A 4 -55.50 19.57 -42.04
CA CYS A 4 -54.10 20.02 -42.12
C CYS A 4 -53.56 19.62 -43.49
N SER A 5 -53.08 20.58 -44.28
CA SER A 5 -52.31 20.29 -45.50
C SER A 5 -50.82 20.26 -45.15
N LEU A 6 -50.25 19.11 -45.39
CA LEU A 6 -48.78 18.94 -45.25
C LEU A 6 -48.13 19.39 -46.58
N ILE A 7 -47.39 20.48 -46.56
CA ILE A 7 -46.56 20.88 -47.70
C ILE A 7 -45.14 20.50 -47.35
N ILE A 8 -44.61 19.45 -48.02
CA ILE A 8 -43.22 19.03 -47.85
C ILE A 8 -42.40 19.86 -48.86
N GLY A 9 -41.82 20.94 -48.39
CA GLY A 9 -40.74 21.66 -49.09
C GLY A 9 -39.41 21.16 -48.66
N LEU A 10 -38.38 21.28 -49.51
CA LEU A 10 -36.99 20.82 -49.34
C LEU A 10 -36.22 21.51 -48.17
N ILE A 11 -36.91 22.22 -47.33
CA ILE A 11 -36.44 22.76 -46.06
C ILE A 11 -37.44 22.25 -45.01
N PHE A 12 -37.03 21.35 -44.12
CA PHE A 12 -37.86 20.67 -43.14
C PHE A 12 -38.62 21.66 -42.25
N GLY A 13 -39.85 21.94 -42.63
CA GLY A 13 -40.79 22.72 -41.83
C GLY A 13 -42.18 22.12 -41.91
N LEU A 14 -42.81 21.90 -40.78
CA LEU A 14 -44.22 21.47 -40.68
C LEU A 14 -45.07 22.70 -40.40
N PHE A 15 -46.04 22.97 -41.32
CA PHE A 15 -47.01 24.04 -41.14
C PHE A 15 -48.35 23.45 -40.67
N CYS A 16 -48.82 23.86 -39.54
CA CYS A 16 -50.19 23.53 -39.07
C CYS A 16 -50.94 24.80 -38.72
N THR A 17 -52.08 25.01 -39.36
CA THR A 17 -52.98 26.13 -39.04
C THR A 17 -54.14 25.63 -38.20
N LEU A 18 -54.16 25.98 -36.93
CA LEU A 18 -55.26 25.80 -36.00
C LEU A 18 -55.53 27.12 -35.31
N ASN A 19 -56.69 27.72 -35.66
CA ASN A 19 -57.23 28.89 -34.94
C ASN A 19 -56.15 29.92 -34.48
N ASN A 20 -55.55 30.60 -35.48
CA ASN A 20 -54.65 31.71 -35.25
C ASN A 20 -53.21 31.42 -34.78
N THR A 21 -52.71 30.16 -34.99
CA THR A 21 -51.32 29.81 -34.61
C THR A 21 -50.64 29.19 -35.79
N LEU A 22 -49.46 29.71 -36.19
CA LEU A 22 -48.53 29.09 -37.12
C LEU A 22 -47.20 28.88 -36.44
N ALA A 23 -46.76 27.65 -36.36
CA ALA A 23 -45.47 27.31 -35.83
C ALA A 23 -44.56 26.76 -36.91
N TYR A 24 -43.36 27.30 -37.03
CA TYR A 24 -42.30 26.86 -37.92
C TYR A 24 -41.18 26.19 -37.17
N TYR A 25 -40.84 24.96 -37.57
CA TYR A 25 -39.72 24.24 -36.99
C TYR A 25 -38.47 24.38 -37.86
N ASN A 26 -37.40 24.74 -37.26
CA ASN A 26 -36.06 24.56 -37.83
C ASN A 26 -35.25 23.60 -36.95
N THR A 27 -34.58 22.65 -37.54
CA THR A 27 -33.71 21.68 -36.83
C THR A 27 -32.44 22.33 -36.28
N ASN A 28 -32.17 23.61 -36.56
CA ASN A 28 -31.09 24.39 -36.02
C ASN A 28 -31.44 24.97 -34.65
N SER A 29 -30.46 25.45 -33.93
CA SER A 29 -30.55 26.03 -32.58
C SER A 29 -31.45 27.30 -32.46
N ASN A 30 -32.09 27.71 -33.54
CA ASN A 30 -32.95 28.88 -33.61
C ASN A 30 -34.37 28.47 -34.04
N LEU A 31 -35.38 29.07 -33.37
CA LEU A 31 -36.79 28.88 -33.69
C LEU A 31 -37.40 30.26 -34.01
N THR A 32 -38.07 30.39 -35.19
CA THR A 32 -38.73 31.62 -35.62
C THR A 32 -40.23 31.35 -35.79
N ASN A 33 -41.08 32.24 -35.29
CA ASN A 33 -42.53 32.09 -35.34
C ASN A 33 -43.24 33.36 -35.86
N ASN A 34 -44.17 33.20 -36.82
CA ASN A 34 -45.00 34.24 -37.39
C ASN A 34 -46.50 33.95 -37.23
N PHE A 35 -47.28 34.89 -36.70
CA PHE A 35 -48.72 34.75 -36.52
C PHE A 35 -49.51 35.63 -37.51
N TYR A 36 -50.53 35.09 -38.18
CA TYR A 36 -51.20 35.74 -39.32
C TYR A 36 -52.26 36.80 -39.02
N THR A 37 -52.78 36.88 -37.78
CA THR A 37 -53.79 37.92 -37.43
C THR A 37 -53.22 39.18 -36.78
N LYS A 38 -52.06 39.09 -36.18
CA LYS A 38 -51.10 40.17 -35.83
C LYS A 38 -49.72 39.62 -36.07
N LYS A 39 -48.89 40.30 -36.86
CA LYS A 39 -47.49 39.84 -37.06
C LYS A 39 -46.72 39.99 -35.76
N TYR A 40 -46.45 38.87 -35.11
CA TYR A 40 -45.52 38.78 -33.98
C TYR A 40 -44.23 38.14 -34.49
N ASN A 41 -43.14 38.83 -34.30
CA ASN A 41 -41.80 38.29 -34.64
C ASN A 41 -41.11 37.90 -33.32
N LEU A 42 -40.74 36.66 -33.19
CA LEU A 42 -40.01 36.16 -32.05
C LEU A 42 -38.88 35.26 -32.55
N ASN A 43 -37.68 35.52 -32.14
CA ASN A 43 -36.53 34.71 -32.39
C ASN A 43 -36.06 34.10 -31.09
N ILE A 44 -35.86 32.75 -31.04
CA ILE A 44 -35.44 32.02 -29.86
C ILE A 44 -34.14 31.30 -30.21
N ASN A 45 -33.09 31.65 -29.51
CA ASN A 45 -31.77 31.03 -29.62
C ASN A 45 -31.60 30.03 -28.46
N GLY A 46 -31.27 28.79 -28.77
CA GLY A 46 -31.00 27.75 -27.76
C GLY A 46 -29.68 27.97 -26.98
N ASN A 47 -28.83 28.92 -27.41
CA ASN A 47 -27.54 29.24 -26.78
C ASN A 47 -26.69 28.01 -26.49
N GLY A 48 -26.50 27.20 -27.53
CA GLY A 48 -25.82 25.89 -27.47
C GLY A 48 -26.67 24.71 -26.99
N GLY A 49 -27.94 24.96 -26.68
CA GLY A 49 -28.95 23.89 -26.47
C GLY A 49 -29.70 23.55 -27.73
N THR A 50 -30.35 22.38 -27.73
CA THR A 50 -31.14 21.85 -28.84
C THR A 50 -32.64 21.84 -28.50
N PHE A 51 -33.46 22.12 -29.50
CA PHE A 51 -34.90 22.06 -29.41
C PHE A 51 -35.41 20.76 -30.07
N ASN A 52 -35.61 19.71 -29.28
CA ASN A 52 -36.10 18.42 -29.80
C ASN A 52 -37.62 18.50 -29.98
N ASN A 53 -38.08 18.53 -31.24
CA ASN A 53 -39.50 18.58 -31.61
C ASN A 53 -40.34 19.62 -30.84
N ALA A 54 -39.74 20.75 -30.53
CA ALA A 54 -40.33 21.76 -29.69
C ALA A 54 -41.24 22.70 -30.50
N SER A 55 -42.34 23.14 -29.91
CA SER A 55 -43.29 24.10 -30.51
C SER A 55 -43.55 25.26 -29.57
N ILE A 56 -43.86 26.40 -30.18
CA ILE A 56 -44.43 27.55 -29.46
C ILE A 56 -45.95 27.41 -29.49
N THR A 57 -46.59 27.39 -28.31
CA THR A 57 -48.05 27.30 -28.22
C THR A 57 -48.62 28.65 -27.79
N VAL A 58 -49.65 29.12 -28.50
CA VAL A 58 -50.34 30.38 -28.16
C VAL A 58 -51.81 30.07 -27.91
N LYS A 59 -52.32 30.45 -26.74
CA LYS A 59 -53.74 30.38 -26.36
C LYS A 59 -54.17 31.66 -25.67
N SER A 60 -55.18 32.36 -26.26
CA SER A 60 -55.76 33.56 -25.63
C SER A 60 -54.74 34.57 -25.12
N ASN A 61 -53.81 34.97 -25.95
CA ASN A 61 -52.71 35.89 -25.61
C ASN A 61 -51.58 35.34 -24.73
N LYS A 62 -51.70 34.12 -24.20
CA LYS A 62 -50.64 33.42 -23.45
C LYS A 62 -49.75 32.62 -24.39
N VAL A 63 -48.46 32.63 -24.14
CA VAL A 63 -47.46 31.89 -24.93
C VAL A 63 -46.71 30.92 -24.06
N THR A 64 -46.62 29.67 -24.52
CA THR A 64 -45.69 28.68 -23.95
C THR A 64 -44.53 28.51 -24.89
N LEU A 65 -43.34 28.87 -24.40
CA LEU A 65 -42.07 28.70 -25.09
C LEU A 65 -41.52 27.28 -24.88
N PRO A 66 -40.80 26.75 -25.85
CA PRO A 66 -40.19 25.43 -25.71
C PRO A 66 -39.05 25.45 -24.66
N THR A 67 -38.80 24.29 -24.07
CA THR A 67 -37.67 24.07 -23.17
C THR A 67 -36.55 23.34 -23.93
N PRO A 68 -35.46 23.99 -24.27
CA PRO A 68 -34.33 23.31 -24.90
C PRO A 68 -33.57 22.42 -23.91
N THR A 69 -32.72 21.53 -24.43
CA THR A 69 -31.81 20.69 -23.65
C THR A 69 -30.36 20.99 -24.00
N LYS A 70 -29.47 20.94 -23.00
CA LYS A 70 -28.04 21.10 -23.19
C LYS A 70 -27.30 20.12 -22.28
N HIS A 71 -26.35 19.41 -22.86
CA HIS A 71 -25.59 18.40 -22.15
C HIS A 71 -24.91 18.97 -20.90
N GLY A 72 -25.26 18.43 -19.74
CA GLY A 72 -24.69 18.85 -18.44
C GLY A 72 -25.19 20.17 -17.88
N TYR A 73 -26.27 20.73 -18.41
CA TYR A 73 -26.84 21.97 -17.91
C TYR A 73 -28.34 21.87 -17.59
N ASN A 74 -28.77 22.65 -16.63
CA ASN A 74 -30.18 22.95 -16.37
C ASN A 74 -30.55 24.19 -17.12
N PHE A 75 -31.73 24.16 -17.77
CA PHE A 75 -32.33 25.34 -18.37
C PHE A 75 -32.88 26.26 -17.29
N SER A 76 -32.53 27.55 -17.33
CA SER A 76 -32.90 28.54 -16.31
C SER A 76 -33.91 29.58 -16.82
N GLY A 77 -34.40 29.44 -18.05
CA GLY A 77 -35.28 30.39 -18.67
C GLY A 77 -34.64 31.08 -19.87
N TYR A 78 -35.24 32.18 -20.31
CA TYR A 78 -34.74 32.99 -21.43
C TYR A 78 -34.37 34.38 -20.97
N LYS A 79 -33.46 35.03 -21.68
CA LYS A 79 -33.18 36.45 -21.57
C LYS A 79 -33.25 37.15 -22.94
N ASP A 80 -33.76 38.39 -22.98
CA ASP A 80 -33.66 39.22 -24.14
C ASP A 80 -32.34 40.06 -24.16
N ASN A 81 -32.15 40.84 -25.23
CA ASN A 81 -30.96 41.70 -25.39
C ASN A 81 -30.84 42.80 -24.31
N ASN A 82 -31.93 43.09 -23.59
CA ASN A 82 -31.93 44.04 -22.47
C ASN A 82 -31.73 43.37 -21.11
N ASN A 83 -31.33 42.07 -21.08
CA ASN A 83 -31.20 41.24 -19.88
C ASN A 83 -32.49 41.00 -19.10
N VAL A 84 -33.65 41.23 -19.68
CA VAL A 84 -34.93 40.86 -19.06
C VAL A 84 -35.13 39.35 -19.16
N THR A 85 -35.45 38.75 -18.01
CA THR A 85 -35.65 37.29 -17.90
C THR A 85 -37.11 36.89 -18.17
N TYR A 86 -37.29 35.83 -18.93
CA TYR A 86 -38.57 35.26 -19.26
C TYR A 86 -38.60 33.77 -18.88
N SER A 87 -39.72 33.34 -18.27
CA SER A 87 -40.02 31.94 -18.10
C SER A 87 -40.52 31.30 -19.40
N THR A 88 -40.75 29.99 -19.41
CA THR A 88 -41.37 29.33 -20.57
C THR A 88 -42.86 29.70 -20.75
N ASN A 89 -43.56 30.17 -19.71
CA ASN A 89 -44.94 30.58 -19.76
C ASN A 89 -45.06 32.11 -19.69
N ILE A 90 -45.44 32.72 -20.79
CA ILE A 90 -45.61 34.17 -20.95
C ILE A 90 -47.11 34.49 -20.92
N ASN A 91 -47.52 35.38 -20.03
CA ASN A 91 -48.92 35.72 -19.85
C ASN A 91 -49.46 36.67 -20.96
N ASN A 92 -48.62 37.43 -21.61
CA ASN A 92 -49.01 38.34 -22.68
C ASN A 92 -47.99 38.25 -23.84
N ILE A 93 -48.43 37.86 -25.01
CA ILE A 93 -47.60 37.77 -26.22
C ILE A 93 -46.90 39.09 -26.59
N ASN A 94 -47.50 40.23 -26.25
CA ASN A 94 -46.92 41.54 -26.52
C ASN A 94 -45.59 41.72 -25.75
N ASP A 95 -45.38 41.04 -24.61
CA ASP A 95 -44.17 41.15 -23.80
C ASP A 95 -42.92 40.59 -24.52
N ILE A 96 -43.13 39.69 -25.49
CA ILE A 96 -42.07 39.04 -26.24
C ILE A 96 -42.09 39.39 -27.74
N ASN A 97 -43.01 40.24 -28.17
CA ASN A 97 -43.07 40.64 -29.57
C ASN A 97 -41.79 41.44 -29.98
N ASN A 98 -41.26 41.08 -31.15
CA ASN A 98 -39.99 41.67 -31.70
C ASN A 98 -38.78 41.44 -30.77
N LYS A 99 -38.83 40.41 -29.92
CA LYS A 99 -37.73 40.07 -29.04
C LYS A 99 -36.84 38.99 -29.63
N ASN A 100 -35.53 39.04 -29.31
CA ASN A 100 -34.59 37.93 -29.46
C ASN A 100 -34.36 37.36 -28.07
N LEU A 101 -34.80 36.15 -27.87
CA LEU A 101 -34.64 35.43 -26.59
C LEU A 101 -33.53 34.41 -26.69
N SER A 102 -32.59 34.44 -25.73
CA SER A 102 -31.52 33.47 -25.62
C SER A 102 -31.71 32.61 -24.39
N ALA A 103 -31.66 31.31 -24.57
CA ALA A 103 -31.69 30.37 -23.47
C ALA A 103 -30.58 30.59 -22.46
N GLN A 104 -30.92 30.51 -21.19
CA GLN A 104 -29.99 30.64 -20.08
C GLN A 104 -29.74 29.27 -19.45
N TRP A 105 -28.52 29.02 -19.07
CA TRP A 105 -28.06 27.73 -18.59
C TRP A 105 -27.32 27.87 -17.27
N SER A 106 -27.52 26.89 -16.39
CA SER A 106 -26.69 26.69 -15.21
C SER A 106 -26.04 25.30 -15.30
N ALA A 107 -24.72 25.24 -15.17
CA ALA A 107 -24.02 23.95 -15.19
C ALA A 107 -24.46 23.09 -14.00
N ILE A 108 -24.68 21.81 -14.25
CA ILE A 108 -25.02 20.83 -13.21
C ILE A 108 -23.74 20.43 -12.51
N THR A 109 -23.74 20.49 -11.17
CA THR A 109 -22.63 20.01 -10.36
C THR A 109 -22.80 18.53 -10.05
N TYR A 110 -21.76 17.74 -10.33
CA TYR A 110 -21.68 16.31 -10.03
C TYR A 110 -20.63 16.05 -8.96
N SER A 111 -20.85 15.02 -8.13
CA SER A 111 -19.91 14.62 -7.09
C SER A 111 -18.84 13.66 -7.63
N ILE A 112 -17.65 13.73 -7.01
CA ILE A 112 -16.61 12.71 -7.13
C ILE A 112 -16.33 12.16 -5.73
N THR A 113 -16.43 10.84 -5.57
CA THR A 113 -16.10 10.14 -4.33
C THR A 113 -14.88 9.25 -4.54
N TYR A 114 -14.06 9.12 -3.50
CA TYR A 114 -12.82 8.36 -3.53
C TYR A 114 -12.79 7.33 -2.40
N ASN A 115 -12.45 6.11 -2.74
CA ASN A 115 -11.95 5.13 -1.78
C ASN A 115 -10.44 5.04 -1.93
N LEU A 116 -9.68 5.61 -0.99
CA LEU A 116 -8.22 5.63 -1.03
C LEU A 116 -7.59 4.37 -0.45
N ASP A 117 -8.39 3.47 0.14
CA ASP A 117 -7.94 2.20 0.74
C ASP A 117 -6.72 2.38 1.67
N GLY A 118 -6.83 3.36 2.58
CA GLY A 118 -5.78 3.72 3.53
C GLY A 118 -4.66 4.62 2.99
N GLY A 119 -4.74 5.04 1.73
CA GLY A 119 -3.86 6.07 1.18
C GLY A 119 -4.34 7.49 1.46
N THR A 120 -3.56 8.47 1.03
CA THR A 120 -3.85 9.91 1.14
C THR A 120 -3.70 10.60 -0.19
N ALA A 121 -4.58 11.59 -0.47
CA ALA A 121 -4.52 12.42 -1.67
C ALA A 121 -5.26 13.75 -1.45
N ASN A 122 -4.87 14.78 -2.19
CA ASN A 122 -5.65 16.01 -2.35
C ASN A 122 -6.77 15.76 -3.36
N THR A 123 -7.99 15.48 -2.90
CA THR A 123 -9.11 15.09 -3.74
C THR A 123 -9.98 16.28 -4.15
N ILE A 124 -10.52 16.25 -5.37
CA ILE A 124 -11.51 17.18 -5.89
C ILE A 124 -12.88 16.50 -5.76
N SER A 125 -13.78 17.05 -4.96
CA SER A 125 -15.05 16.41 -4.59
C SER A 125 -16.20 16.66 -5.56
N SER A 126 -16.06 17.60 -6.51
CA SER A 126 -17.14 17.93 -7.45
C SER A 126 -16.62 18.51 -8.76
N TYR A 127 -17.46 18.46 -9.79
CA TYR A 127 -17.16 18.99 -11.12
C TYR A 127 -18.43 19.35 -11.88
N THR A 128 -18.28 20.12 -12.95
CA THR A 128 -19.28 20.36 -13.97
C THR A 128 -18.74 19.95 -15.34
N VAL A 129 -19.58 19.99 -16.37
CA VAL A 129 -19.14 19.72 -17.78
C VAL A 129 -18.08 20.72 -18.28
N GLU A 130 -17.95 21.86 -17.63
CA GLU A 130 -17.01 22.93 -17.98
C GLU A 130 -15.59 22.62 -17.47
N ASN A 131 -15.46 21.70 -16.53
CA ASN A 131 -14.19 21.37 -15.92
C ASN A 131 -13.44 20.27 -16.69
N THR A 132 -12.12 20.41 -16.76
CA THR A 132 -11.20 19.32 -17.07
C THR A 132 -10.40 19.01 -15.82
N ILE A 133 -10.60 17.81 -15.25
CA ILE A 133 -10.00 17.39 -13.99
C ILE A 133 -9.15 16.15 -14.24
N THR A 134 -7.90 16.19 -13.77
CA THR A 134 -7.06 15.00 -13.65
C THR A 134 -7.11 14.52 -12.20
N LEU A 135 -7.40 13.23 -12.00
CA LEU A 135 -7.42 12.64 -10.65
C LEU A 135 -6.01 12.70 -10.04
N PRO A 136 -5.90 12.99 -8.72
CA PRO A 136 -4.61 13.05 -8.04
C PRO A 136 -3.95 11.67 -8.00
N THR A 137 -2.63 11.62 -7.84
CA THR A 137 -1.89 10.41 -7.52
C THR A 137 -1.83 10.28 -5.99
N PRO A 138 -2.48 9.29 -5.39
CA PRO A 138 -2.44 9.08 -3.95
C PRO A 138 -1.12 8.44 -3.51
N THR A 139 -0.81 8.56 -2.23
CA THR A 139 0.35 7.91 -1.58
C THR A 139 -0.10 7.00 -0.45
N LYS A 140 0.61 5.89 -0.24
CA LYS A 140 0.40 4.93 0.86
C LYS A 140 1.74 4.32 1.23
N THR A 141 2.14 4.46 2.51
CA THR A 141 3.41 3.93 3.00
C THR A 141 3.53 2.43 2.76
N GLY A 142 4.64 1.99 2.21
CA GLY A 142 4.91 0.59 1.90
C GLY A 142 4.14 0.03 0.70
N TYR A 143 3.47 0.88 -0.10
CA TYR A 143 2.72 0.46 -1.28
C TYR A 143 3.01 1.34 -2.48
N THR A 144 2.93 0.74 -3.65
CA THR A 144 3.01 1.43 -4.95
C THR A 144 1.61 1.58 -5.54
N PHE A 145 1.25 2.80 -5.94
CA PHE A 145 -0.01 3.08 -6.61
C PHE A 145 -0.02 2.46 -8.01
N LEU A 146 -0.99 1.59 -8.27
CA LEU A 146 -1.19 0.94 -9.56
C LEU A 146 -2.09 1.77 -10.49
N GLY A 147 -3.08 2.47 -9.93
CA GLY A 147 -4.04 3.26 -10.67
C GLY A 147 -5.42 3.28 -10.02
N TRP A 148 -6.32 4.01 -10.63
CA TRP A 148 -7.72 4.11 -10.27
C TRP A 148 -8.55 3.05 -10.97
N SER A 149 -9.52 2.46 -10.30
CA SER A 149 -10.67 1.75 -10.86
C SER A 149 -11.96 2.49 -10.51
N GLY A 150 -13.01 2.35 -11.29
CA GLY A 150 -14.29 3.00 -11.02
C GLY A 150 -15.02 3.52 -12.25
N THR A 151 -15.80 4.58 -12.08
CA THR A 151 -16.71 5.09 -13.09
C THR A 151 -16.00 5.44 -14.40
N GLY A 152 -16.43 4.77 -15.48
CA GLY A 152 -15.95 5.03 -16.84
C GLY A 152 -14.57 4.43 -17.14
N LEU A 153 -14.05 3.53 -16.27
CA LEU A 153 -12.78 2.84 -16.46
C LEU A 153 -13.04 1.34 -16.68
N ASN A 154 -12.46 0.78 -17.73
CA ASN A 154 -12.53 -0.66 -18.04
C ASN A 154 -11.41 -1.46 -17.36
N SER A 155 -10.37 -0.78 -16.92
CA SER A 155 -9.20 -1.38 -16.24
C SER A 155 -8.61 -0.36 -15.27
N VAL A 156 -7.70 -0.84 -14.41
CA VAL A 156 -6.93 0.02 -13.51
C VAL A 156 -6.07 0.98 -14.33
N THR A 157 -6.26 2.28 -14.13
CA THR A 157 -5.67 3.35 -14.94
C THR A 157 -5.00 4.39 -14.04
N LYS A 158 -3.71 4.67 -14.28
CA LYS A 158 -2.94 5.63 -13.47
C LYS A 158 -3.40 7.07 -13.67
N ASN A 159 -3.53 7.48 -14.92
CA ASN A 159 -3.83 8.87 -15.28
C ASN A 159 -5.27 8.95 -15.80
N VAL A 160 -6.17 9.45 -14.99
CA VAL A 160 -7.60 9.58 -15.31
C VAL A 160 -7.94 11.05 -15.44
N THR A 161 -8.47 11.42 -16.62
CA THR A 161 -8.96 12.78 -16.88
C THR A 161 -10.46 12.74 -17.13
N ILE A 162 -11.19 13.61 -16.42
CA ILE A 162 -12.63 13.84 -16.56
C ILE A 162 -12.78 15.15 -17.37
N SER A 163 -13.39 15.08 -18.55
CA SER A 163 -13.66 16.26 -19.38
C SER A 163 -14.96 16.05 -20.15
N ASN A 164 -15.85 17.04 -20.18
CA ASN A 164 -17.16 17.01 -20.83
C ASN A 164 -18.02 15.78 -20.42
N ASN A 165 -17.89 15.33 -19.18
CA ASN A 165 -18.62 14.19 -18.63
C ASN A 165 -19.79 14.68 -17.76
N ILE A 166 -20.80 13.82 -17.60
CA ILE A 166 -21.95 14.02 -16.72
C ILE A 166 -22.08 12.86 -15.72
N GLY A 167 -22.83 13.09 -14.65
CA GLY A 167 -23.14 12.11 -13.61
C GLY A 167 -22.11 12.05 -12.49
N ASN A 168 -22.54 11.56 -11.33
CA ASN A 168 -21.66 11.33 -10.19
C ASN A 168 -20.65 10.23 -10.48
N ARG A 169 -19.45 10.34 -9.88
CA ARG A 169 -18.34 9.41 -10.12
C ARG A 169 -17.79 8.88 -8.80
N ASN A 170 -17.33 7.65 -8.85
CA ASN A 170 -16.60 7.04 -7.75
C ASN A 170 -15.34 6.36 -8.28
N TYR A 171 -14.25 6.47 -7.50
CA TYR A 171 -12.97 5.89 -7.84
C TYR A 171 -12.35 5.21 -6.61
N THR A 172 -11.72 4.06 -6.86
CA THR A 172 -10.97 3.30 -5.86
C THR A 172 -9.51 3.25 -6.25
N ALA A 173 -8.63 3.60 -5.32
CA ALA A 173 -7.19 3.46 -5.49
C ALA A 173 -6.80 1.98 -5.39
N ASN A 174 -5.96 1.53 -6.33
CA ASN A 174 -5.44 0.18 -6.34
C ASN A 174 -3.94 0.21 -6.05
N TRP A 175 -3.48 -0.73 -5.20
CA TRP A 175 -2.15 -0.74 -4.64
C TRP A 175 -1.45 -2.08 -4.85
N SER A 176 -0.13 -2.04 -4.98
CA SER A 176 0.75 -3.19 -4.84
C SER A 176 1.59 -3.02 -3.59
N LYS A 177 1.64 -4.05 -2.73
CA LYS A 177 2.55 -4.06 -1.59
C LYS A 177 4.00 -4.07 -2.09
N ASN A 178 4.85 -3.22 -1.53
CA ASN A 178 6.27 -3.20 -1.83
C ASN A 178 6.99 -4.30 -1.05
N ASN A 179 8.01 -4.85 -1.67
CA ASN A 179 8.92 -5.79 -1.04
C ASN A 179 10.26 -5.09 -0.81
N TYR A 180 10.91 -5.45 0.29
CA TYR A 180 12.21 -4.94 0.71
C TYR A 180 13.13 -6.08 1.08
N THR A 181 14.43 -5.83 1.07
CA THR A 181 15.47 -6.81 1.35
C THR A 181 15.82 -6.81 2.84
N VAL A 182 15.99 -8.01 3.41
CA VAL A 182 16.58 -8.21 4.73
C VAL A 182 17.95 -8.85 4.52
N ASN A 183 18.99 -8.15 4.93
CA ASN A 183 20.39 -8.60 4.85
C ASN A 183 20.82 -9.15 6.21
N TYR A 184 21.32 -10.36 6.26
CA TYR A 184 21.82 -11.01 7.45
C TYR A 184 23.35 -11.08 7.39
N TYR A 185 24.01 -10.40 8.32
CA TYR A 185 25.47 -10.32 8.41
C TYR A 185 26.00 -11.15 9.57
N VAL A 186 26.99 -11.98 9.30
CA VAL A 186 27.70 -12.78 10.30
C VAL A 186 29.20 -12.46 10.21
N ASN A 187 29.81 -12.12 11.33
CA ASN A 187 31.24 -11.70 11.40
C ASN A 187 31.58 -10.56 10.41
N GLY A 188 30.64 -9.61 10.24
CA GLY A 188 30.78 -8.46 9.33
C GLY A 188 30.61 -8.77 7.85
N SER A 189 30.38 -10.02 7.48
CA SER A 189 30.16 -10.45 6.09
C SER A 189 28.69 -10.79 5.85
N LEU A 190 28.17 -10.46 4.67
CA LEU A 190 26.82 -10.83 4.27
C LEU A 190 26.71 -12.36 4.19
N TRP A 191 25.90 -12.96 5.06
CA TRP A 191 25.62 -14.38 5.07
C TRP A 191 24.51 -14.77 4.10
N THR A 192 23.36 -14.10 4.20
CA THR A 192 22.22 -14.37 3.35
C THR A 192 21.30 -13.16 3.24
N GLN A 193 20.42 -13.22 2.26
CA GLN A 193 19.36 -12.22 2.04
C GLN A 193 18.01 -12.88 1.99
N ARG A 194 16.98 -12.17 2.43
CA ARG A 194 15.57 -12.54 2.28
C ARG A 194 14.79 -11.35 1.78
N THR A 195 13.65 -11.60 1.20
CA THR A 195 12.71 -10.56 0.76
C THR A 195 11.43 -10.69 1.57
N ALA A 196 10.96 -9.58 2.11
CA ALA A 196 9.70 -9.50 2.85
C ALA A 196 8.86 -8.32 2.36
N GLY A 197 7.54 -8.51 2.31
CA GLY A 197 6.61 -7.43 1.98
C GLY A 197 6.49 -6.45 3.15
N TYR A 198 6.19 -5.20 2.87
CA TYR A 198 5.92 -4.21 3.90
C TYR A 198 4.94 -4.75 4.97
N ASN A 199 5.29 -4.55 6.24
CA ASN A 199 4.53 -5.00 7.43
C ASN A 199 4.37 -6.54 7.58
N ASP A 200 5.10 -7.35 6.81
CA ASP A 200 5.21 -8.79 7.05
C ASP A 200 6.15 -9.07 8.22
N ASN A 201 5.98 -10.21 8.89
CA ASN A 201 6.90 -10.64 9.92
C ASN A 201 8.25 -10.99 9.29
N LEU A 202 9.34 -10.61 9.97
CA LEU A 202 10.67 -11.01 9.56
C LEU A 202 10.96 -12.45 9.97
N GLU A 203 11.76 -13.14 9.17
CA GLU A 203 12.24 -14.48 9.46
C GLU A 203 13.42 -14.38 10.45
N ASN A 204 13.25 -14.98 11.64
CA ASN A 204 14.32 -15.04 12.63
C ASN A 204 15.20 -16.26 12.34
N LEU A 205 16.23 -16.07 11.50
CA LEU A 205 17.17 -17.12 11.14
C LEU A 205 18.11 -17.45 12.30
N ASP A 206 18.38 -18.73 12.51
CA ASP A 206 19.42 -19.18 13.45
C ASP A 206 20.77 -19.30 12.72
N ALA A 207 21.71 -18.44 13.10
CA ALA A 207 23.06 -18.45 12.54
C ALA A 207 24.02 -19.42 13.27
N GLN A 208 23.59 -20.14 14.31
CA GLN A 208 24.46 -21.03 15.06
C GLN A 208 25.09 -22.11 14.18
N SER A 209 24.36 -22.61 13.19
CA SER A 209 24.83 -23.71 12.32
C SER A 209 26.03 -23.35 11.42
N ILE A 210 26.30 -22.06 11.21
CA ILE A 210 27.41 -21.58 10.38
C ILE A 210 28.58 -21.00 11.21
N LEU A 211 28.40 -20.93 12.52
CA LEU A 211 29.46 -20.53 13.43
C LEU A 211 30.33 -21.76 13.77
N ASP A 212 31.60 -21.48 14.04
CA ASP A 212 32.49 -22.49 14.62
C ASP A 212 32.09 -22.82 16.06
N VAL A 213 32.66 -23.86 16.61
CA VAL A 213 32.36 -24.34 17.97
C VAL A 213 32.77 -23.37 19.09
N TYR A 214 33.45 -22.29 18.75
CA TYR A 214 33.96 -21.29 19.71
C TYR A 214 33.02 -20.10 19.84
N HIS A 215 32.00 -20.02 19.01
CA HIS A 215 31.11 -18.87 18.96
C HIS A 215 29.65 -19.29 19.22
N LYS A 216 28.97 -18.50 20.02
CA LYS A 216 27.55 -18.67 20.34
C LYS A 216 26.74 -17.53 19.76
N PHE A 217 25.72 -17.89 19.02
CA PHE A 217 24.76 -16.92 18.49
C PHE A 217 23.71 -16.59 19.55
N HIS A 218 23.43 -15.28 19.71
CA HIS A 218 22.45 -14.76 20.69
C HIS A 218 21.28 -14.02 20.05
N GLY A 219 21.17 -14.07 18.73
CA GLY A 219 20.15 -13.36 17.97
C GLY A 219 20.73 -12.22 17.13
N TRP A 220 19.86 -11.41 16.61
CA TRP A 220 20.20 -10.36 15.64
C TRP A 220 20.15 -8.97 16.28
N SER A 221 21.21 -8.19 16.12
CA SER A 221 21.19 -6.74 16.35
C SER A 221 20.51 -6.05 15.17
N GLY A 222 19.73 -4.99 15.43
CA GLY A 222 18.92 -4.33 14.41
C GLY A 222 17.57 -5.01 14.14
N TRP A 223 17.18 -6.02 14.95
CA TRP A 223 15.92 -6.75 14.80
C TRP A 223 14.72 -5.83 14.88
N VAL A 224 13.80 -6.04 13.95
CA VAL A 224 12.45 -5.46 13.93
C VAL A 224 11.44 -6.58 13.67
N ASP A 225 10.28 -6.53 14.32
CA ASP A 225 9.27 -7.59 14.21
C ASP A 225 8.60 -7.61 12.84
N LYS A 226 8.49 -6.44 12.22
CA LYS A 226 7.79 -6.25 10.96
C LYS A 226 8.65 -5.49 9.97
N MET A 227 8.56 -5.89 8.70
CA MET A 227 9.26 -5.24 7.60
C MET A 227 8.86 -3.76 7.48
N PRO A 228 9.79 -2.82 7.65
CA PRO A 228 9.55 -1.39 7.43
C PRO A 228 9.41 -1.07 5.93
N ASP A 229 9.32 0.20 5.59
CA ASP A 229 9.23 0.69 4.21
C ASP A 229 10.60 0.90 3.52
N HIS A 230 11.62 0.22 4.03
CA HIS A 230 13.00 0.23 3.51
C HIS A 230 13.71 -1.11 3.82
N ASP A 231 14.87 -1.32 3.21
CA ASP A 231 15.71 -2.49 3.45
C ASP A 231 16.25 -2.51 4.89
N VAL A 232 16.46 -3.72 5.45
CA VAL A 232 16.90 -3.93 6.82
C VAL A 232 18.22 -4.70 6.82
N ASP A 233 19.20 -4.22 7.61
CA ASP A 233 20.45 -4.89 7.89
C ASP A 233 20.45 -5.45 9.31
N LEU A 234 20.63 -6.77 9.43
CA LEU A 234 20.68 -7.50 10.70
C LEU A 234 22.08 -8.06 10.92
N TYR A 235 22.64 -7.81 12.07
CA TYR A 235 24.00 -8.25 12.43
C TYR A 235 23.93 -9.28 13.54
N ALA A 236 24.58 -10.43 13.34
CA ALA A 236 24.62 -11.50 14.32
C ALA A 236 25.30 -11.03 15.61
N ASN A 237 24.61 -11.21 16.74
CA ASN A 237 25.16 -11.02 18.07
C ASN A 237 25.88 -12.30 18.46
N ILE A 238 27.21 -12.25 18.49
CA ILE A 238 28.05 -13.43 18.67
C ILE A 238 28.99 -13.19 19.85
N THR A 239 29.07 -14.18 20.72
CA THR A 239 30.07 -14.19 21.79
C THR A 239 30.95 -15.43 21.70
N GLU A 240 32.19 -15.30 22.07
CA GLU A 240 33.05 -16.46 22.32
C GLU A 240 32.57 -17.19 23.58
N SER A 241 32.50 -18.51 23.52
CA SER A 241 32.11 -19.37 24.64
C SER A 241 33.10 -20.49 24.85
N TYR A 242 33.57 -20.62 26.05
CA TYR A 242 34.60 -21.57 26.43
C TYR A 242 34.19 -22.38 27.66
N CYS A 243 34.81 -23.55 27.84
CA CYS A 243 34.69 -24.29 29.08
C CYS A 243 36.08 -24.71 29.60
N ALA A 244 36.15 -24.83 30.88
CA ALA A 244 37.29 -25.52 31.52
C ALA A 244 37.05 -27.03 31.46
N LEU A 245 37.95 -27.74 30.84
CA LEU A 245 37.86 -29.16 30.60
C LEU A 245 39.10 -29.87 31.17
N ILE A 246 38.86 -30.96 31.84
CA ILE A 246 39.91 -31.86 32.24
C ILE A 246 39.88 -33.05 31.32
N THR A 247 40.99 -33.27 30.64
CA THR A 247 41.12 -34.38 29.73
C THR A 247 41.85 -35.56 30.37
N GLY A 248 41.21 -36.67 30.24
CA GLY A 248 41.77 -37.96 30.35
C GLY A 248 40.86 -38.88 29.59
N HIS A 249 41.33 -39.50 28.54
CA HIS A 249 40.56 -40.53 27.86
C HIS A 249 40.46 -41.73 28.78
N GLY A 250 39.37 -41.80 29.50
CA GLY A 250 39.19 -42.81 30.51
C GLY A 250 37.79 -43.44 30.45
N GLN A 251 37.66 -44.63 31.04
CA GLN A 251 36.37 -45.24 31.26
C GLN A 251 35.48 -44.33 32.11
N TYR A 252 34.17 -44.44 31.97
CA TYR A 252 33.19 -43.64 32.71
C TYR A 252 33.44 -43.58 34.21
N GLY A 253 33.81 -44.72 34.83
CA GLY A 253 34.14 -44.78 36.24
C GLY A 253 35.32 -43.89 36.66
N ASN A 254 36.37 -43.81 35.85
CA ASN A 254 37.50 -42.96 36.11
C ASN A 254 37.17 -41.48 36.00
N ALA A 255 36.38 -41.12 35.00
CA ALA A 255 35.90 -39.71 34.82
C ALA A 255 34.98 -39.31 35.98
N THR A 256 34.14 -40.21 36.46
CA THR A 256 33.29 -40.00 37.61
C THR A 256 34.06 -39.86 38.90
N ALA A 257 35.09 -40.70 39.13
CA ALA A 257 35.98 -40.56 40.28
C ALA A 257 36.70 -39.20 40.27
N LEU A 258 37.21 -38.78 39.11
CA LEU A 258 37.84 -37.47 38.93
C LEU A 258 36.86 -36.30 39.17
N LEU A 259 35.65 -36.41 38.68
CA LEU A 259 34.60 -35.39 38.96
C LEU A 259 34.34 -35.27 40.46
N ASN A 260 34.31 -36.38 41.19
CA ASN A 260 34.09 -36.37 42.64
C ASN A 260 35.27 -35.66 43.41
N VAL A 261 36.50 -35.81 42.93
CA VAL A 261 37.64 -35.04 43.48
C VAL A 261 37.39 -33.53 43.29
N PHE A 262 36.95 -33.09 42.10
CA PHE A 262 36.64 -31.72 41.87
C PHE A 262 35.50 -31.21 42.72
N ARG A 263 34.44 -32.01 42.86
CA ARG A 263 33.29 -31.66 43.72
C ARG A 263 33.67 -31.53 45.18
N SER A 264 34.56 -32.37 45.65
CA SER A 264 35.09 -32.26 47.03
C SER A 264 35.93 -31.00 47.25
N ALA A 265 36.52 -30.47 46.19
CA ALA A 265 37.24 -29.20 46.21
C ALA A 265 36.35 -27.98 45.96
N GLY A 266 35.02 -28.17 45.92
CA GLY A 266 34.05 -27.06 45.75
C GLY A 266 33.70 -26.72 44.30
N TRP A 267 34.16 -27.53 43.33
CA TRP A 267 33.89 -27.32 41.91
C TRP A 267 32.60 -28.02 41.46
N SER A 268 31.85 -27.36 40.64
CA SER A 268 30.74 -28.00 39.92
C SER A 268 31.23 -28.60 38.61
N GLY A 269 30.58 -29.67 38.13
CA GLY A 269 30.96 -30.26 36.86
C GLY A 269 30.14 -31.46 36.47
N LYS A 270 30.36 -31.96 35.26
CA LYS A 270 29.71 -33.19 34.74
C LYS A 270 30.70 -34.02 33.96
N VAL A 271 30.44 -35.30 33.90
CA VAL A 271 31.11 -36.25 32.99
C VAL A 271 30.42 -36.19 31.64
N VAL A 272 31.19 -36.08 30.59
CA VAL A 272 30.73 -36.08 29.19
C VAL A 272 31.47 -37.10 28.37
N GLU A 273 30.82 -37.75 27.43
CA GLU A 273 31.49 -38.64 26.50
C GLU A 273 32.30 -37.86 25.49
N SER A 274 33.51 -38.32 25.15
CA SER A 274 34.35 -37.69 24.15
C SER A 274 33.76 -37.87 22.74
N PRO A 275 33.50 -36.80 21.98
CA PRO A 275 32.96 -36.92 20.64
C PRO A 275 33.98 -37.54 19.65
N HIS A 276 35.26 -37.49 19.94
CA HIS A 276 36.30 -38.03 19.07
C HIS A 276 36.76 -39.45 19.45
N TYR A 277 36.42 -39.89 20.64
CA TYR A 277 36.81 -41.22 21.16
C TYR A 277 35.62 -41.86 21.84
N PRO A 278 34.68 -42.46 21.07
CA PRO A 278 33.51 -43.14 21.63
C PRO A 278 33.88 -44.12 22.74
N GLY A 279 33.14 -44.10 23.83
CA GLY A 279 33.41 -44.91 25.01
C GLY A 279 34.47 -44.31 25.98
N ASN A 280 35.06 -43.17 25.65
CA ASN A 280 35.92 -42.42 26.54
C ASN A 280 35.16 -41.19 27.07
N TYR A 281 35.44 -40.86 28.33
CA TYR A 281 34.71 -39.83 29.07
C TYR A 281 35.67 -38.77 29.62
N GLN A 282 35.14 -37.58 29.79
CA GLN A 282 35.87 -36.37 30.22
C GLN A 282 35.07 -35.67 31.31
N VAL A 283 35.71 -34.80 32.07
CA VAL A 283 35.07 -33.95 33.09
C VAL A 283 35.08 -32.52 32.63
N VAL A 284 33.88 -31.96 32.50
CA VAL A 284 33.66 -30.54 32.26
C VAL A 284 33.37 -29.89 33.62
N ILE A 285 34.16 -28.87 33.97
CA ILE A 285 34.07 -28.25 35.29
C ILE A 285 33.29 -26.92 35.28
N ASP A 286 33.44 -26.13 34.26
CA ASP A 286 32.77 -24.83 34.19
C ASP A 286 32.35 -24.52 32.75
N TYR A 287 31.38 -23.64 32.59
CA TYR A 287 30.70 -23.39 31.33
C TYR A 287 30.56 -21.91 31.05
N ASN A 288 30.33 -21.56 29.79
CA ASN A 288 30.02 -20.18 29.33
C ASN A 288 31.07 -19.15 29.77
N LEU A 289 32.31 -19.56 29.76
CA LEU A 289 33.43 -18.70 30.07
C LEU A 289 33.88 -17.93 28.81
N THR A 290 34.37 -16.70 28.99
CA THR A 290 35.18 -16.08 27.96
C THR A 290 36.55 -16.79 27.92
N ARG A 291 37.33 -16.60 26.84
CA ARG A 291 38.65 -17.18 26.71
C ARG A 291 39.55 -16.83 27.91
N ALA A 292 39.52 -15.56 28.32
CA ALA A 292 40.33 -15.09 29.45
C ALA A 292 39.90 -15.76 30.79
N GLN A 293 38.58 -15.94 31.00
CA GLN A 293 38.06 -16.63 32.17
C GLN A 293 38.41 -18.12 32.17
N ALA A 294 38.28 -18.78 31.00
CA ALA A 294 38.66 -20.20 30.88
C ALA A 294 40.17 -20.40 31.15
N GLU A 295 41.03 -19.49 30.72
CA GLU A 295 42.48 -19.51 31.00
C GLU A 295 42.76 -19.33 32.49
N VAL A 296 42.11 -18.33 33.14
CA VAL A 296 42.25 -18.10 34.60
C VAL A 296 41.76 -19.33 35.36
N GLN A 297 40.58 -19.88 35.01
CA GLN A 297 39.99 -21.03 35.66
C GLN A 297 40.89 -22.29 35.55
N LYS A 298 41.40 -22.54 34.34
CA LYS A 298 42.36 -23.64 34.09
C LYS A 298 43.59 -23.51 34.98
N ASN A 299 44.20 -22.33 35.07
CA ASN A 299 45.38 -22.09 35.88
C ASN A 299 45.09 -22.29 37.38
N TYR A 300 43.96 -21.73 37.83
CA TYR A 300 43.53 -21.88 39.22
C TYR A 300 43.31 -23.35 39.61
N ILE A 301 42.62 -24.14 38.79
CA ILE A 301 42.37 -25.56 39.02
C ILE A 301 43.72 -26.32 39.07
N ALA A 302 44.64 -26.03 38.11
CA ALA A 302 45.94 -26.67 38.06
C ALA A 302 46.78 -26.41 39.32
N GLU A 303 46.65 -25.25 39.96
CA GLU A 303 47.41 -24.84 41.14
C GLU A 303 46.81 -25.37 42.45
N HIS A 304 45.45 -25.57 42.50
CA HIS A 304 44.76 -25.88 43.74
C HIS A 304 44.21 -27.30 43.84
N THR A 305 44.49 -28.15 42.83
CA THR A 305 44.00 -29.54 42.81
C THR A 305 45.13 -30.51 42.61
N ASN A 306 45.27 -31.43 43.53
CA ASN A 306 46.34 -32.44 43.49
C ASN A 306 45.85 -33.69 42.76
N TYR A 307 46.34 -33.92 41.54
CA TYR A 307 45.95 -35.03 40.65
C TYR A 307 46.97 -36.14 40.55
N THR A 308 47.99 -36.17 41.38
CA THR A 308 49.11 -37.09 41.24
C THR A 308 48.75 -38.58 41.22
N ASN A 309 47.49 -38.91 41.60
CA ASN A 309 47.05 -40.32 41.67
C ASN A 309 46.26 -40.80 40.44
N TYR A 310 46.02 -39.95 39.43
CA TYR A 310 45.06 -40.28 38.39
C TYR A 310 45.66 -40.44 36.98
N ASN A 311 46.94 -40.43 36.76
CA ASN A 311 47.57 -40.56 35.45
C ASN A 311 47.06 -39.63 34.32
N TYR A 312 46.45 -38.53 34.66
CA TYR A 312 45.94 -37.52 33.71
C TYR A 312 46.62 -36.17 33.93
N PRO A 313 47.79 -35.99 33.30
CA PRO A 313 48.65 -34.84 33.63
C PRO A 313 48.23 -33.52 33.02
N TYR A 314 47.10 -33.47 32.35
CA TYR A 314 46.77 -32.29 31.51
C TYR A 314 45.38 -31.73 31.78
N LEU A 315 45.35 -30.46 32.03
CA LEU A 315 44.12 -29.64 32.06
C LEU A 315 44.08 -28.79 30.83
N TYR A 316 42.98 -28.85 30.10
CA TYR A 316 42.78 -28.03 28.92
C TYR A 316 41.57 -27.14 29.13
N TRP A 317 41.52 -26.00 28.47
CA TRP A 317 40.31 -25.33 28.22
C TRP A 317 39.92 -25.51 26.75
N VAL A 318 38.67 -25.66 26.50
CA VAL A 318 38.12 -25.88 25.16
C VAL A 318 36.96 -24.93 24.98
N ALA A 319 36.90 -24.32 23.81
CA ALA A 319 35.76 -23.57 23.40
C ALA A 319 34.68 -24.52 22.96
N VAL A 320 33.55 -24.45 23.56
CA VAL A 320 32.36 -25.30 23.19
C VAL A 320 31.09 -24.70 23.74
N ASP A 321 29.97 -25.04 23.10
CA ASP A 321 28.68 -25.06 23.80
C ASP A 321 28.67 -26.24 24.77
N CYS A 322 29.21 -26.05 25.94
CA CYS A 322 29.32 -27.10 26.95
C CYS A 322 28.01 -27.38 27.67
N THR A 323 26.95 -26.62 27.40
CA THR A 323 25.66 -26.79 28.07
C THR A 323 25.02 -28.14 27.76
N ASN A 324 25.26 -28.68 26.55
CA ASN A 324 24.71 -29.94 26.10
C ASN A 324 25.70 -31.15 26.13
N GLY A 325 26.94 -30.91 26.50
CA GLY A 325 27.94 -31.98 26.56
C GLY A 325 28.36 -32.53 25.20
N ILE A 326 28.06 -31.85 24.11
CA ILE A 326 28.27 -32.36 22.75
C ILE A 326 29.36 -31.51 22.09
N GLY A 327 30.38 -32.20 21.58
CA GLY A 327 31.15 -31.79 20.42
C GLY A 327 32.15 -30.72 20.60
N ALA A 328 33.04 -30.88 21.54
CA ALA A 328 34.32 -30.18 21.44
C ALA A 328 35.10 -30.77 20.26
N GLU A 329 35.17 -30.08 19.13
CA GLU A 329 36.32 -30.26 18.27
C GLU A 329 37.54 -29.83 19.08
N TRP A 330 38.40 -30.78 19.34
CA TRP A 330 39.67 -30.54 20.03
C TRP A 330 40.59 -29.68 19.15
N THR A 331 40.45 -28.39 19.27
CA THR A 331 41.57 -27.55 18.82
C THR A 331 42.68 -27.77 19.80
N ARG A 332 43.80 -28.19 19.26
CA ARG A 332 45.06 -28.34 19.99
C ARG A 332 45.20 -27.21 20.99
N SER A 333 45.24 -27.62 22.24
CA SER A 333 45.59 -26.88 23.43
C SER A 333 46.21 -25.50 23.20
N VAL A 334 45.36 -24.46 23.17
CA VAL A 334 45.88 -23.17 23.58
C VAL A 334 45.91 -23.23 25.10
N GLY A 335 47.07 -23.55 25.64
CA GLY A 335 47.27 -23.52 27.08
C GLY A 335 47.24 -24.88 27.80
N GLN A 336 48.01 -25.86 27.35
CA GLN A 336 48.32 -27.05 28.14
C GLN A 336 49.17 -26.67 29.36
N LYS A 337 48.74 -27.03 30.57
CA LYS A 337 49.56 -26.99 31.76
C LYS A 337 49.76 -28.38 32.30
N ASN A 338 51.01 -28.74 32.55
CA ASN A 338 51.33 -29.98 33.26
C ASN A 338 51.08 -29.77 34.76
N PHE A 339 50.47 -30.71 35.39
CA PHE A 339 50.41 -30.78 36.84
C PHE A 339 51.84 -31.06 37.36
N LYS A 340 52.29 -30.33 38.34
CA LYS A 340 53.55 -30.56 39.05
C LYS A 340 53.37 -31.60 40.10
#